data_acc2a7cbf09142948e77d8980f479275
#
_entry.id   acc2a7cbf09142948e77d8980f479275
#
_cell.length_a   1.000
_cell.length_b   1.000
_cell.length_c   1.000
_cell.angle_alpha   90.00
_cell.angle_beta   90.00
_cell.angle_gamma   90.00
#
_symmetry.space_group_name_H-M   'P 1'
#
loop_
_entity.id
_entity.type
_entity.pdbx_description
1 polymer ?
#
loop_
_entity_poly.entity_id
_entity_poly.type
_entity_poly.pdbx_seq_one_letter_code
_entity_poly.pdbx_strand_id
1 'polypeptide(L)'
;NILQAFNGKLPEDIHVVFANTGKEAPETLDFVHEVSEKWDVPINWLELEIAEERPIWRTKIVTYETASRNGEPFDELLRKRPYLPNPVTRFCTSELKIKVMKRFMKNISGYKDWYNVIGLRYDEPRRVASAMRASNYEPWDNVLPMAEAKHTVQDVTDFWSKQNFDLNLTNAYGKTPAGNCDLCFLKGMD
;
A
#
# COMPACT_ATOMS: atom_id res chain seq x y z
N ASN A 1 -4.79 -2.87 -15.00
CA ASN A 1 -4.41 -1.75 -15.92
C ASN A 1 -2.91 -1.76 -16.26
N ILE A 2 -1.98 -1.80 -15.27
CA ILE A 2 -0.53 -1.75 -15.56
C ILE A 2 -0.08 -2.97 -16.37
N LEU A 3 -0.37 -4.19 -15.92
CA LEU A 3 -0.05 -5.41 -16.68
C LEU A 3 -0.63 -5.40 -18.09
N GLN A 4 -1.87 -4.91 -18.25
CA GLN A 4 -2.51 -4.79 -19.57
C GLN A 4 -1.76 -3.80 -20.48
N ALA A 5 -1.29 -2.68 -19.92
CA ALA A 5 -0.52 -1.69 -20.68
C ALA A 5 0.83 -2.25 -21.18
N PHE A 6 1.38 -3.25 -20.50
CA PHE A 6 2.63 -3.90 -20.84
C PHE A 6 2.47 -5.35 -21.33
N ASN A 7 1.30 -5.69 -21.89
CA ASN A 7 1.00 -7.01 -22.47
C ASN A 7 1.24 -8.18 -21.49
N GLY A 8 0.94 -7.98 -20.21
CA GLY A 8 1.03 -9.00 -19.16
C GLY A 8 2.39 -9.17 -18.51
N LYS A 9 3.41 -8.44 -18.92
CA LYS A 9 4.75 -8.52 -18.32
C LYS A 9 5.24 -7.14 -17.91
N LEU A 10 5.58 -6.96 -16.64
CA LEU A 10 6.11 -5.69 -16.15
C LEU A 10 7.55 -5.46 -16.64
N PRO A 11 7.89 -4.24 -17.09
CA PRO A 11 9.28 -3.81 -17.28
C PRO A 11 10.09 -3.88 -15.98
N GLU A 12 11.41 -4.01 -16.09
CA GLU A 12 12.32 -4.15 -14.93
C GLU A 12 12.39 -2.90 -14.05
N ASP A 13 12.06 -1.73 -14.61
CA ASP A 13 12.02 -0.45 -13.92
C ASP A 13 10.68 -0.16 -13.19
N ILE A 14 9.73 -1.08 -13.28
CA ILE A 14 8.47 -1.01 -12.52
C ILE A 14 8.57 -1.87 -11.25
N HIS A 15 8.57 -1.22 -10.11
CA HIS A 15 8.56 -1.86 -8.81
C HIS A 15 7.16 -1.89 -8.22
N VAL A 16 6.62 -3.10 -8.02
CA VAL A 16 5.39 -3.28 -7.24
C VAL A 16 5.78 -3.43 -5.78
N VAL A 17 5.20 -2.63 -4.91
CA VAL A 17 5.55 -2.61 -3.49
C VAL A 17 4.31 -2.75 -2.60
N PHE A 18 4.44 -3.54 -1.56
CA PHE A 18 3.46 -3.68 -0.50
C PHE A 18 4.08 -3.29 0.84
N ALA A 19 3.54 -2.26 1.49
CA ALA A 19 4.03 -1.82 2.80
C ALA A 19 3.19 -2.50 3.90
N ASN A 20 3.78 -3.52 4.52
CA ASN A 20 3.19 -4.24 5.64
C ASN A 20 3.38 -3.45 6.94
N THR A 21 2.31 -3.26 7.68
CA THR A 21 2.35 -2.63 9.01
C THR A 21 2.33 -3.65 10.14
N GLY A 22 2.13 -4.93 9.80
CA GLY A 22 1.90 -6.03 10.72
C GLY A 22 0.49 -6.05 11.34
N LYS A 23 -0.39 -5.13 10.93
CA LYS A 23 -1.78 -5.01 11.43
C LYS A 23 -2.82 -5.16 10.31
N GLU A 24 -2.41 -5.61 9.15
CA GLU A 24 -3.31 -6.02 8.08
C GLU A 24 -4.01 -7.34 8.46
N ALA A 25 -5.24 -7.53 7.96
CA ALA A 25 -5.93 -8.82 8.08
C ALA A 25 -5.12 -9.93 7.38
N PRO A 26 -5.07 -11.16 7.93
CA PRO A 26 -4.36 -12.27 7.30
C PRO A 26 -4.74 -12.47 5.83
N GLU A 27 -6.02 -12.38 5.51
CA GLU A 27 -6.56 -12.50 4.16
C GLU A 27 -5.97 -11.45 3.20
N THR A 28 -5.59 -10.27 3.70
CA THR A 28 -4.93 -9.24 2.89
C THR A 28 -3.51 -9.68 2.51
N LEU A 29 -2.78 -10.31 3.42
CA LEU A 29 -1.43 -10.80 3.16
C LEU A 29 -1.49 -11.97 2.17
N ASP A 30 -2.42 -12.90 2.39
CA ASP A 30 -2.64 -14.06 1.51
C ASP A 30 -3.00 -13.60 0.10
N PHE A 31 -3.89 -12.62 -0.01
CA PHE A 31 -4.29 -12.04 -1.30
C PHE A 31 -3.13 -11.36 -2.05
N VAL A 32 -2.28 -10.60 -1.36
CA VAL A 32 -1.11 -9.97 -1.99
C VAL A 32 -0.13 -11.03 -2.49
N HIS A 33 0.06 -12.11 -1.75
CA HIS A 33 0.87 -13.24 -2.16
C HIS A 33 0.27 -13.96 -3.37
N GLU A 34 -1.02 -14.26 -3.33
CA GLU A 34 -1.76 -14.91 -4.42
C GLU A 34 -1.75 -14.07 -5.72
N VAL A 35 -1.87 -12.76 -5.62
CA VAL A 35 -1.70 -11.83 -6.75
C VAL A 35 -0.30 -11.96 -7.38
N SER A 36 0.74 -12.02 -6.54
CA SER A 36 2.11 -12.18 -7.01
C SER A 36 2.28 -13.47 -7.81
N GLU A 37 1.78 -14.59 -7.29
CA GLU A 37 1.89 -15.89 -7.94
C GLU A 37 1.03 -16.00 -9.22
N LYS A 38 -0.25 -15.65 -9.13
CA LYS A 38 -1.20 -15.84 -10.24
C LYS A 38 -0.96 -14.91 -11.42
N TRP A 39 -0.40 -13.74 -11.17
CA TRP A 39 -0.14 -12.75 -12.22
C TRP A 39 1.34 -12.67 -12.60
N ASP A 40 2.19 -13.50 -12.01
CA ASP A 40 3.65 -13.47 -12.20
C ASP A 40 4.24 -12.05 -12.00
N VAL A 41 3.82 -11.41 -10.90
CA VAL A 41 4.23 -10.06 -10.55
C VAL A 41 5.11 -10.11 -9.30
N PRO A 42 6.39 -9.76 -9.40
CA PRO A 42 7.25 -9.67 -8.22
C PRO A 42 6.79 -8.50 -7.34
N ILE A 43 6.32 -8.79 -6.14
CA ILE A 43 5.90 -7.79 -5.15
C ILE A 43 6.97 -7.69 -4.08
N ASN A 44 7.52 -6.48 -3.89
CA ASN A 44 8.46 -6.19 -2.82
C ASN A 44 7.70 -5.91 -1.52
N TRP A 45 7.83 -6.79 -0.55
CA TRP A 45 7.22 -6.62 0.77
C TRP A 45 8.13 -5.79 1.65
N LEU A 46 7.62 -4.68 2.15
CA LEU A 46 8.40 -3.69 2.86
C LEU A 46 7.85 -3.48 4.27
N GLU A 47 8.73 -3.42 5.25
CA GLU A 47 8.39 -3.09 6.63
C GLU A 47 9.26 -1.95 7.16
N LEU A 48 8.74 -1.22 8.13
CA LEU A 48 9.54 -0.33 8.95
C LEU A 48 10.43 -1.16 9.88
N GLU A 49 11.70 -0.84 9.91
CA GLU A 49 12.65 -1.29 10.91
C GLU A 49 13.19 -0.08 11.68
N ILE A 50 13.21 -0.17 12.99
CA ILE A 50 13.80 0.84 13.87
C ILE A 50 15.05 0.26 14.48
N ALA A 51 16.21 0.67 13.99
CA ALA A 51 17.51 0.21 14.46
C ALA A 51 17.99 1.02 15.66
N GLU A 52 18.91 0.45 16.44
CA GLU A 52 19.60 1.14 17.54
C GLU A 52 20.64 2.13 16.98
N GLU A 53 21.34 1.73 15.92
CA GLU A 53 22.36 2.52 15.25
C GLU A 53 21.82 3.27 14.03
N ARG A 54 22.47 4.39 13.70
CA ARG A 54 22.10 5.20 12.52
C ARG A 54 22.37 4.47 11.21
N PRO A 55 21.50 4.63 10.20
CA PRO A 55 20.23 5.33 10.24
C PRO A 55 19.17 4.58 11.06
N ILE A 56 18.55 5.26 12.01
CA ILE A 56 17.58 4.66 12.96
C ILE A 56 16.35 4.13 12.22
N TRP A 57 15.86 4.89 11.25
CA TRP A 57 14.67 4.53 10.48
C TRP A 57 15.07 3.85 9.18
N ARG A 58 14.83 2.55 9.09
CA ARG A 58 15.19 1.71 7.93
C ARG A 58 13.96 1.15 7.26
N THR A 59 14.14 0.65 6.04
CA THR A 59 13.18 -0.20 5.36
C THR A 59 13.77 -1.59 5.26
N LYS A 60 13.06 -2.56 5.80
CA LYS A 60 13.37 -3.98 5.71
C LYS A 60 12.57 -4.59 4.58
N ILE A 61 13.22 -5.39 3.74
CA ILE A 61 12.54 -6.24 2.77
C ILE A 61 12.25 -7.57 3.45
N VAL A 62 11.04 -8.02 3.34
CA VAL A 62 10.57 -9.30 3.87
C VAL A 62 9.91 -10.13 2.75
N THR A 63 9.58 -11.38 3.03
CA THR A 63 8.77 -12.23 2.16
C THR A 63 7.40 -12.46 2.78
N TYR A 64 6.51 -13.11 2.07
CA TYR A 64 5.21 -13.52 2.61
C TYR A 64 5.36 -14.34 3.91
N GLU A 65 6.35 -15.26 3.97
CA GLU A 65 6.59 -16.13 5.12
C GLU A 65 7.21 -15.39 6.31
N THR A 66 8.01 -14.36 6.05
CA THR A 66 8.73 -13.60 7.08
C THR A 66 8.08 -12.27 7.46
N ALA A 67 6.99 -11.92 6.77
CA ALA A 67 6.23 -10.71 7.04
C ALA A 67 5.61 -10.73 8.45
N SER A 68 5.72 -9.61 9.14
CA SER A 68 5.14 -9.39 10.46
C SER A 68 3.61 -9.53 10.43
N ARG A 69 3.02 -10.22 11.40
CA ARG A 69 1.58 -10.51 11.47
C ARG A 69 0.93 -10.09 12.79
N ASN A 70 1.74 -9.75 13.80
CA ASN A 70 1.25 -9.42 15.15
C ASN A 70 1.44 -7.94 15.50
N GLY A 71 1.82 -7.12 14.50
CA GLY A 71 1.93 -5.67 14.64
C GLY A 71 3.30 -5.17 15.04
N GLU A 72 4.35 -5.96 14.90
CA GLU A 72 5.70 -5.64 15.33
C GLU A 72 6.20 -4.28 14.83
N PRO A 73 6.11 -3.94 13.50
CA PRO A 73 6.53 -2.62 13.02
C PRO A 73 5.67 -1.47 13.57
N PHE A 74 4.40 -1.72 13.82
CA PHE A 74 3.49 -0.73 14.39
C PHE A 74 3.80 -0.47 15.85
N ASP A 75 4.05 -1.51 16.63
CA ASP A 75 4.38 -1.43 18.06
C ASP A 75 5.72 -0.73 18.28
N GLU A 76 6.73 -1.02 17.45
CA GLU A 76 8.00 -0.30 17.47
C GLU A 76 7.83 1.19 17.19
N LEU A 77 6.99 1.53 16.21
CA LEU A 77 6.66 2.93 15.91
C LEU A 77 6.00 3.62 17.11
N LEU A 78 5.03 2.96 17.78
CA LEU A 78 4.36 3.53 18.94
C LEU A 78 5.31 3.77 20.11
N ARG A 79 6.28 2.88 20.36
CA ARG A 79 7.32 3.10 21.41
C ARG A 79 8.16 4.35 21.16
N LYS A 80 8.26 4.82 19.93
CA LYS A 80 9.02 6.05 19.57
C LYS A 80 8.14 7.31 19.51
N ARG A 81 6.84 7.19 19.80
CA ARG A 81 5.90 8.32 19.74
C ARG A 81 5.20 8.52 21.09
N PRO A 82 5.05 9.76 21.57
CA PRO A 82 4.40 10.05 22.86
C PRO A 82 2.87 9.99 22.79
N TYR A 83 2.30 9.70 21.63
CA TYR A 83 0.85 9.68 21.40
C TYR A 83 0.46 8.66 20.32
N LEU A 84 -0.81 8.27 20.31
CA LEU A 84 -1.37 7.37 19.30
C LEU A 84 -1.70 8.12 17.99
N PRO A 85 -1.69 7.43 16.85
CA PRO A 85 -2.15 8.01 15.60
C PRO A 85 -3.64 8.34 15.70
N ASN A 86 -4.04 9.44 15.04
CA ASN A 86 -5.40 9.94 15.05
C ASN A 86 -5.73 10.61 13.71
N PRO A 87 -6.99 11.04 13.45
CA PRO A 87 -7.38 11.63 12.17
C PRO A 87 -6.57 12.85 11.74
N VAL A 88 -6.04 13.63 12.69
CA VAL A 88 -5.23 14.83 12.43
C VAL A 88 -3.77 14.47 12.17
N THR A 89 -3.21 13.58 13.02
CA THR A 89 -1.81 13.15 12.92
C THR A 89 -1.71 11.68 12.53
N ARG A 90 -1.79 11.43 11.23
CA ARG A 90 -1.74 10.10 10.64
C ARG A 90 -0.29 9.63 10.43
N PHE A 91 0.54 9.73 11.48
CA PHE A 91 1.94 9.34 11.37
C PHE A 91 2.14 7.86 11.05
N CYS A 92 1.19 6.98 11.39
CA CYS A 92 1.23 5.58 10.98
C CYS A 92 1.28 5.44 9.44
N THR A 93 0.44 6.17 8.70
CA THR A 93 0.48 6.16 7.24
C THR A 93 1.81 6.71 6.71
N SER A 94 2.27 7.82 7.29
CA SER A 94 3.53 8.44 6.86
C SER A 94 4.74 7.52 7.12
N GLU A 95 4.88 7.00 8.34
CA GLU A 95 6.09 6.26 8.74
C GLU A 95 6.09 4.80 8.25
N LEU A 96 4.94 4.09 8.35
CA LEU A 96 4.86 2.68 8.02
C LEU A 96 4.62 2.40 6.53
N LYS A 97 4.12 3.38 5.77
CA LYS A 97 3.83 3.19 4.34
C LYS A 97 4.65 4.15 3.47
N ILE A 98 4.37 5.45 3.52
CA ILE A 98 4.97 6.42 2.58
C ILE A 98 6.50 6.46 2.69
N LYS A 99 7.03 6.65 3.89
CA LYS A 99 8.48 6.74 4.10
C LYS A 99 9.21 5.42 3.92
N VAL A 100 8.55 4.29 4.18
CA VAL A 100 9.10 2.96 3.91
C VAL A 100 9.31 2.78 2.40
N MET A 101 8.28 3.05 1.59
CA MET A 101 8.37 3.01 0.13
C MET A 101 9.39 4.01 -0.41
N LYS A 102 9.40 5.24 0.12
CA LYS A 102 10.38 6.27 -0.27
C LYS A 102 11.82 5.82 -0.03
N ARG A 103 12.11 5.22 1.14
CA ARG A 103 13.44 4.69 1.45
C ARG A 103 13.82 3.52 0.53
N PHE A 104 12.86 2.64 0.22
CA PHE A 104 13.09 1.57 -0.74
C PHE A 104 13.52 2.13 -2.10
N MET A 105 12.75 3.03 -2.68
CA MET A 105 13.05 3.61 -3.99
C MET A 105 14.39 4.35 -4.01
N LYS A 106 14.68 5.16 -2.99
CA LYS A 106 15.91 5.98 -2.95
C LYS A 106 17.16 5.20 -2.56
N ASN A 107 17.07 4.39 -1.51
CA ASN A 107 18.27 3.85 -0.86
C ASN A 107 18.57 2.41 -1.29
N ILE A 108 17.57 1.66 -1.73
CA ILE A 108 17.71 0.27 -2.15
C ILE A 108 17.70 0.17 -3.67
N SER A 109 16.72 0.77 -4.33
CA SER A 109 16.60 0.75 -5.79
C SER A 109 17.41 1.87 -6.49
N GLY A 110 17.85 2.90 -5.76
CA GLY A 110 18.77 3.93 -6.27
C GLY A 110 18.14 5.05 -7.10
N TYR A 111 16.82 5.14 -7.18
CA TYR A 111 16.12 6.18 -7.95
C TYR A 111 16.18 7.55 -7.25
N LYS A 112 16.40 8.60 -8.01
CA LYS A 112 16.33 9.99 -7.54
C LYS A 112 14.91 10.54 -7.60
N ASP A 113 14.20 10.20 -8.66
CA ASP A 113 12.80 10.53 -8.93
C ASP A 113 12.10 9.36 -9.60
N TRP A 114 10.76 9.30 -9.52
CA TRP A 114 9.94 8.24 -10.13
C TRP A 114 8.49 8.66 -10.28
N TYR A 115 7.73 7.91 -11.05
CA TYR A 115 6.28 7.98 -11.07
C TYR A 115 5.67 7.03 -10.03
N ASN A 116 4.79 7.56 -9.18
CA ASN A 116 4.10 6.81 -8.16
C ASN A 116 2.67 6.48 -8.63
N VAL A 117 2.44 5.24 -9.02
CA VAL A 117 1.14 4.79 -9.53
C VAL A 117 0.21 4.46 -8.37
N ILE A 118 -0.94 5.13 -8.30
CA ILE A 118 -1.91 4.98 -7.22
C ILE A 118 -3.26 4.52 -7.81
N GLY A 119 -3.82 3.45 -7.26
CA GLY A 119 -5.10 2.86 -7.69
C GLY A 119 -6.32 3.61 -7.14
N LEU A 120 -6.38 4.94 -7.27
CA LEU A 120 -7.57 5.71 -6.93
C LEU A 120 -8.58 5.67 -8.07
N ARG A 121 -9.85 5.39 -7.73
CA ARG A 121 -10.93 5.36 -8.70
C ARG A 121 -11.48 6.76 -9.00
N TYR A 122 -12.18 6.88 -10.12
CA TYR A 122 -12.84 8.11 -10.54
C TYR A 122 -13.91 8.57 -9.53
N ASP A 123 -14.63 7.64 -8.92
CA ASP A 123 -15.68 7.90 -7.92
C ASP A 123 -15.13 8.22 -6.51
N GLU A 124 -13.83 8.49 -6.38
CA GLU A 124 -13.17 8.98 -5.17
C GLU A 124 -12.62 10.43 -5.36
N PRO A 125 -13.42 11.42 -5.78
CA PRO A 125 -12.93 12.71 -6.27
C PRO A 125 -12.10 13.50 -5.26
N ARG A 126 -12.41 13.40 -3.96
CA ARG A 126 -11.64 14.08 -2.89
C ARG A 126 -10.22 13.49 -2.77
N ARG A 127 -10.09 12.18 -2.88
CA ARG A 127 -8.79 11.49 -2.81
C ARG A 127 -7.97 11.75 -4.08
N VAL A 128 -8.61 11.70 -5.24
CA VAL A 128 -8.01 12.03 -6.53
C VAL A 128 -7.47 13.46 -6.52
N ALA A 129 -8.29 14.44 -6.17
CA ALA A 129 -7.87 15.84 -6.07
C ALA A 129 -6.73 16.05 -5.05
N SER A 130 -6.72 15.31 -3.96
CA SER A 130 -5.63 15.36 -2.98
C SER A 130 -4.33 14.79 -3.53
N ALA A 131 -4.39 13.65 -4.24
CA ALA A 131 -3.23 13.01 -4.83
C ALA A 131 -2.62 13.86 -5.96
N MET A 132 -3.46 14.52 -6.76
CA MET A 132 -3.00 15.42 -7.84
C MET A 132 -2.35 16.71 -7.31
N ARG A 133 -2.69 17.13 -6.09
CA ARG A 133 -2.05 18.26 -5.41
C ARG A 133 -0.79 17.88 -4.63
N ALA A 134 -0.34 16.64 -4.76
CA ALA A 134 0.83 16.16 -4.04
C ALA A 134 2.04 17.06 -4.30
N SER A 135 2.73 17.32 -3.25
CA SER A 135 3.64 18.41 -3.06
C SER A 135 4.86 18.34 -4.00
N ASN A 136 5.29 19.48 -4.51
CA ASN A 136 6.55 19.68 -5.24
C ASN A 136 7.81 19.34 -4.38
N TYR A 137 7.63 18.81 -3.16
CA TYR A 137 8.72 18.44 -2.24
C TYR A 137 9.03 16.94 -2.22
N GLU A 138 8.16 16.12 -2.84
CA GLU A 138 8.42 14.70 -2.92
C GLU A 138 9.14 14.35 -4.24
N PRO A 139 10.01 13.32 -4.24
CA PRO A 139 10.75 12.92 -5.43
C PRO A 139 9.93 12.10 -6.42
N TRP A 140 8.62 12.20 -6.40
CA TRP A 140 7.74 11.49 -7.34
C TRP A 140 6.56 12.33 -7.78
N ASP A 141 6.08 12.02 -8.98
CA ASP A 141 4.80 12.47 -9.49
C ASP A 141 3.77 11.35 -9.40
N ASN A 142 2.54 11.68 -9.01
CA ASN A 142 1.47 10.70 -8.93
C ASN A 142 0.80 10.50 -10.29
N VAL A 143 0.57 9.24 -10.66
CA VAL A 143 -0.17 8.80 -11.83
C VAL A 143 -1.39 8.02 -11.36
N LEU A 144 -2.58 8.36 -11.86
CA LEU A 144 -3.87 7.84 -11.40
C LEU A 144 -4.62 7.13 -12.53
N PRO A 145 -4.13 6.01 -13.06
CA PRO A 145 -4.64 5.41 -14.29
C PRO A 145 -6.11 4.95 -14.19
N MET A 146 -6.57 4.57 -13.01
CA MET A 146 -7.97 4.19 -12.80
C MET A 146 -8.89 5.41 -12.82
N ALA A 147 -8.48 6.53 -12.24
CA ALA A 147 -9.25 7.77 -12.27
C ALA A 147 -9.27 8.38 -13.68
N GLU A 148 -8.15 8.34 -14.39
CA GLU A 148 -8.03 8.80 -15.77
C GLU A 148 -8.90 7.98 -16.73
N ALA A 149 -8.92 6.65 -16.54
CA ALA A 149 -9.80 5.75 -17.30
C ALA A 149 -11.27 5.78 -16.82
N LYS A 150 -11.61 6.62 -15.83
CA LYS A 150 -12.96 6.76 -15.24
C LYS A 150 -13.51 5.47 -14.62
N HIS A 151 -12.64 4.59 -14.13
CA HIS A 151 -13.06 3.38 -13.44
C HIS A 151 -13.73 3.72 -12.10
N THR A 152 -14.84 3.05 -11.83
CA THR A 152 -15.67 3.18 -10.62
C THR A 152 -15.54 1.95 -9.72
N VAL A 153 -16.20 1.96 -8.57
CA VAL A 153 -16.30 0.78 -7.71
C VAL A 153 -16.97 -0.39 -8.45
N GLN A 154 -17.95 -0.11 -9.33
CA GLN A 154 -18.63 -1.15 -10.11
C GLN A 154 -17.67 -1.86 -11.06
N ASP A 155 -16.83 -1.12 -11.78
CA ASP A 155 -15.83 -1.69 -12.70
C ASP A 155 -14.85 -2.59 -11.95
N VAL A 156 -14.44 -2.20 -10.73
CA VAL A 156 -13.57 -3.02 -9.87
C VAL A 156 -14.29 -4.28 -9.41
N THR A 157 -15.55 -4.17 -8.99
CA THR A 157 -16.38 -5.31 -8.57
C THR A 157 -16.58 -6.29 -9.72
N ASP A 158 -16.92 -5.78 -10.91
CA ASP A 158 -17.12 -6.59 -12.11
C ASP A 158 -15.83 -7.28 -12.58
N PHE A 159 -14.69 -6.63 -12.39
CA PHE A 159 -13.40 -7.25 -12.65
C PHE A 159 -13.14 -8.42 -11.70
N TRP A 160 -13.28 -8.21 -10.38
CA TRP A 160 -13.00 -9.26 -9.38
C TRP A 160 -14.00 -10.41 -9.42
N SER A 161 -15.26 -10.14 -9.75
CA SER A 161 -16.28 -11.21 -9.91
C SER A 161 -15.95 -12.23 -11.01
N LYS A 162 -15.04 -11.89 -11.93
CA LYS A 162 -14.58 -12.74 -13.02
C LYS A 162 -13.26 -13.45 -12.71
N GLN A 163 -12.61 -13.15 -11.61
CA GLN A 163 -11.39 -13.79 -11.19
C GLN A 163 -11.70 -15.10 -10.46
N ASN A 164 -10.76 -16.04 -10.47
CA ASN A 164 -10.87 -17.31 -9.74
C ASN A 164 -10.28 -17.24 -8.32
N PHE A 165 -10.02 -16.03 -7.83
CA PHE A 165 -9.56 -15.73 -6.47
C PHE A 165 -10.02 -14.35 -6.07
N ASP A 166 -10.07 -14.08 -4.76
CA ASP A 166 -10.55 -12.82 -4.21
C ASP A 166 -9.84 -12.54 -2.87
N LEU A 167 -10.01 -11.33 -2.39
CA LEU A 167 -9.49 -10.88 -1.09
C LEU A 167 -10.08 -11.64 0.11
N ASN A 168 -11.19 -12.33 -0.06
CA ASN A 168 -11.90 -13.12 0.95
C ASN A 168 -12.28 -12.36 2.25
N LEU A 169 -12.33 -11.04 2.19
CA LEU A 169 -12.83 -10.21 3.28
C LEU A 169 -14.33 -9.95 3.10
N THR A 170 -15.04 -9.91 4.21
CA THR A 170 -16.46 -9.50 4.21
C THR A 170 -16.61 -8.18 3.47
N ASN A 171 -17.45 -8.18 2.45
CA ASN A 171 -17.66 -7.04 1.57
C ASN A 171 -19.16 -6.71 1.50
N ALA A 172 -19.49 -5.44 1.71
CA ALA A 172 -20.84 -4.92 1.52
C ALA A 172 -20.77 -3.74 0.53
N TYR A 173 -21.36 -3.91 -0.66
CA TYR A 173 -21.43 -2.88 -1.70
C TYR A 173 -20.04 -2.31 -2.10
N GLY A 174 -19.04 -3.17 -2.26
CA GLY A 174 -17.68 -2.77 -2.60
C GLY A 174 -16.87 -2.15 -1.45
N LYS A 175 -17.35 -2.25 -0.22
CA LYS A 175 -16.67 -1.79 0.99
C LYS A 175 -16.46 -2.94 1.96
N THR A 176 -15.31 -3.00 2.58
CA THR A 176 -15.00 -3.96 3.64
C THR A 176 -14.64 -3.25 4.94
N PRO A 177 -15.23 -3.65 6.09
CA PRO A 177 -14.83 -3.12 7.38
C PRO A 177 -13.40 -3.52 7.76
N ALA A 178 -12.87 -4.60 7.17
CA ALA A 178 -11.53 -5.11 7.41
C ALA A 178 -10.46 -4.52 6.48
N GLY A 179 -10.79 -3.61 5.57
CA GLY A 179 -9.85 -3.03 4.58
C GLY A 179 -8.77 -2.09 5.15
N ASN A 180 -8.87 -1.72 6.42
CA ASN A 180 -7.84 -0.97 7.14
C ASN A 180 -7.12 -1.88 8.13
N CYS A 181 -5.96 -1.41 8.61
CA CYS A 181 -5.26 -2.08 9.71
C CYS A 181 -6.19 -2.34 10.89
N ASP A 182 -5.91 -3.40 11.64
CA ASP A 182 -6.66 -3.69 12.85
C ASP A 182 -6.63 -2.49 13.83
N LEU A 183 -7.75 -2.27 14.55
CA LEU A 183 -7.95 -1.12 15.45
C LEU A 183 -7.71 0.27 14.80
N CYS A 184 -7.86 0.38 13.48
CA CYS A 184 -7.70 1.66 12.80
C CYS A 184 -8.78 2.66 13.22
N PHE A 185 -8.39 3.84 13.65
CA PHE A 185 -9.29 4.94 14.01
C PHE A 185 -10.17 5.45 12.85
N LEU A 186 -9.89 5.02 11.62
CA LEU A 186 -10.73 5.30 10.45
C LEU A 186 -11.85 4.28 10.23
N LYS A 187 -11.88 3.19 11.00
CA LYS A 187 -13.01 2.27 11.02
C LYS A 187 -14.15 2.94 11.79
N GLY A 188 -15.38 2.89 11.26
CA GLY A 188 -16.57 3.23 12.04
C GLY A 188 -16.69 2.28 13.23
N MET A 189 -17.28 2.75 14.32
CA MET A 189 -17.66 1.91 15.47
C MET A 189 -19.12 1.47 15.29
N ASP A 190 -19.43 0.85 14.15
CA ASP A 190 -20.75 0.29 13.85
C ASP A 190 -20.80 -1.19 14.22
#